data_b5ee42b5c10f66a888d354686d3c2e6f
#
_entry.id   b5ee42b5c10f66a888d354686d3c2e6f
#
_cell.length_a   1.000
_cell.length_b   1.000
_cell.length_c   1.000
_cell.angle_alpha   90.00
_cell.angle_beta   90.00
_cell.angle_gamma   90.00
#
_symmetry.space_group_name_H-M   'P 1'
#
loop_
_entity.id
_entity.type
_entity.pdbx_description
1 polymer ?
#
loop_
_entity_poly.entity_id
_entity_poly.type
_entity_poly.pdbx_seq_one_letter_code
_entity_poly.pdbx_strand_id
1 'polypeptide(L)'
;MTSRGDRVAILAPQGIDYIVGFFAAIKAGNIAVPLFAPELPGHAERLNAVLGDAQPAVVLTTAAAGTAVQEFIRSLPRSRRPRVIAIDEIPDSVGSTFVAVHPDTDDIAYLQYTSGSTRTPVGVEITHRAIGTNVLQMVMSTGMDYDIRSVSWLPFYHDMGLLMIVCVAVFGTQVTLMSPFAFVRRPQRWIRELAAESQHGRTFAAAPNFAFELAAERGLPDAGEHLDLSNVVSLINGSEPVSIDSIAKFNAAFAPYGLPSTAVKPSYGMAEATLFVSTIDPAAGPTAVYLDRDQLGAGSAVQVSPHARNAIAQVSCGRIARSQWGVIVNPDTGAELPDGEVGEIWLHGNNIGRGYWARPEETEQVYRNKLQRPLSVGSHADGAPSEATWMRTGDLGVFVDGELYITGRIKDLIIVDGRNHYPQDIEATTAAASPAVRSGYVAAFSVPANQVPGASADGAGERLVIVAERAAGAGRAELQPVIDAIQAAISRRHSLPLSEVLLVAAGVIPRTSSGKLARQACRALYLNGELLSVRGRS
;
A
#
# COMPACT_ATOMS: atom_id res chain seq x y z
N MET A 1 24.63 25.91 0.32
CA MET A 1 24.76 25.07 1.53
C MET A 1 23.36 24.88 2.06
N THR A 2 23.08 23.68 2.58
CA THR A 2 21.83 23.40 3.31
C THR A 2 22.06 23.66 4.80
N SER A 3 21.00 24.01 5.50
CA SER A 3 20.93 24.07 6.96
C SER A 3 20.30 22.80 7.52
N ARG A 4 20.54 22.46 8.79
CA ARG A 4 19.86 21.34 9.46
C ARG A 4 18.35 21.51 9.34
N GLY A 5 17.66 20.43 8.98
CA GLY A 5 16.21 20.42 8.77
C GLY A 5 15.74 20.92 7.39
N ASP A 6 16.64 21.36 6.52
CA ASP A 6 16.25 21.61 5.13
C ASP A 6 15.83 20.33 4.43
N ARG A 7 14.88 20.42 3.51
CA ARG A 7 14.42 19.27 2.72
C ARG A 7 15.34 19.07 1.53
N VAL A 8 15.72 17.83 1.33
CA VAL A 8 16.54 17.36 0.21
C VAL A 8 15.75 16.31 -0.57
N ALA A 9 15.28 16.67 -1.75
CA ALA A 9 14.51 15.75 -2.59
C ALA A 9 15.45 14.86 -3.40
N ILE A 10 15.12 13.57 -3.53
CA ILE A 10 15.88 12.61 -4.33
C ILE A 10 15.07 12.30 -5.58
N LEU A 11 15.49 12.86 -6.73
CA LEU A 11 14.91 12.66 -8.05
C LEU A 11 15.87 11.88 -8.93
N ALA A 12 16.24 10.69 -8.51
CA ALA A 12 17.19 9.84 -9.19
C ALA A 12 16.53 8.54 -9.65
N PRO A 13 17.04 7.87 -10.68
CA PRO A 13 16.67 6.50 -11.02
C PRO A 13 16.92 5.57 -9.83
N GLN A 14 16.11 4.50 -9.75
CA GLN A 14 16.29 3.47 -8.72
C GLN A 14 17.65 2.78 -8.90
N GLY A 15 18.50 2.86 -7.88
CA GLY A 15 19.85 2.30 -7.90
C GLY A 15 20.68 2.73 -6.68
N ILE A 16 21.95 2.43 -6.70
CA ILE A 16 22.88 2.71 -5.58
C ILE A 16 22.96 4.22 -5.30
N ASP A 17 23.04 5.05 -6.35
CA ASP A 17 23.11 6.51 -6.18
C ASP A 17 21.91 7.08 -5.46
N TYR A 18 20.71 6.53 -5.71
CA TYR A 18 19.51 6.90 -4.95
C TYR A 18 19.67 6.62 -3.46
N ILE A 19 20.19 5.44 -3.13
CA ILE A 19 20.43 5.01 -1.74
C ILE A 19 21.48 5.91 -1.08
N VAL A 20 22.57 6.18 -1.78
CA VAL A 20 23.62 7.10 -1.32
C VAL A 20 23.04 8.49 -1.07
N GLY A 21 22.24 9.02 -1.99
CA GLY A 21 21.57 10.33 -1.84
C GLY A 21 20.64 10.38 -0.63
N PHE A 22 19.85 9.33 -0.41
CA PHE A 22 18.94 9.23 0.74
C PHE A 22 19.71 9.27 2.08
N PHE A 23 20.70 8.42 2.24
CA PHE A 23 21.48 8.39 3.49
C PHE A 23 22.39 9.61 3.64
N ALA A 24 22.90 10.18 2.55
CA ALA A 24 23.68 11.41 2.60
C ALA A 24 22.86 12.60 3.12
N ALA A 25 21.61 12.74 2.67
CA ALA A 25 20.69 13.76 3.19
C ALA A 25 20.48 13.62 4.71
N ILE A 26 20.19 12.41 5.17
CA ILE A 26 19.96 12.11 6.59
C ILE A 26 21.24 12.35 7.41
N LYS A 27 22.41 11.87 6.95
CA LYS A 27 23.70 12.04 7.65
C LYS A 27 24.13 13.51 7.71
N ALA A 28 23.68 14.35 6.78
CA ALA A 28 23.91 15.80 6.81
C ALA A 28 22.94 16.55 7.74
N GLY A 29 22.04 15.86 8.44
CA GLY A 29 21.03 16.44 9.32
C GLY A 29 19.89 17.14 8.55
N ASN A 30 19.70 16.78 7.29
CA ASN A 30 18.61 17.25 6.44
C ASN A 30 17.44 16.25 6.46
N ILE A 31 16.28 16.72 6.02
CA ILE A 31 15.08 15.88 5.85
C ILE A 31 15.08 15.35 4.41
N ALA A 32 15.26 14.03 4.25
CA ALA A 32 15.18 13.42 2.93
C ALA A 32 13.74 13.41 2.41
N VAL A 33 13.55 13.61 1.11
CA VAL A 33 12.25 13.50 0.44
C VAL A 33 12.40 12.50 -0.71
N PRO A 34 12.16 11.20 -0.47
CA PRO A 34 12.28 10.15 -1.48
C PRO A 34 11.21 10.34 -2.57
N LEU A 35 11.65 10.56 -3.79
CA LEU A 35 10.79 10.75 -4.97
C LEU A 35 11.31 9.91 -6.13
N PHE A 36 10.74 10.08 -7.29
CA PHE A 36 11.15 9.40 -8.53
C PHE A 36 11.66 10.40 -9.57
N ALA A 37 12.45 9.92 -10.51
CA ALA A 37 12.90 10.74 -11.63
C ALA A 37 11.70 11.14 -12.53
N PRO A 38 11.70 12.36 -13.12
CA PRO A 38 10.57 12.90 -13.88
C PRO A 38 10.25 12.17 -15.19
N GLU A 39 11.07 11.22 -15.58
CA GLU A 39 10.91 10.42 -16.81
C GLU A 39 9.71 9.46 -16.80
N LEU A 40 9.08 9.25 -15.65
CA LEU A 40 7.90 8.39 -15.54
C LEU A 40 6.68 9.11 -16.13
N PRO A 41 6.08 8.58 -17.23
CA PRO A 41 4.92 9.20 -17.87
C PRO A 41 3.74 9.36 -16.90
N GLY A 42 3.02 10.50 -16.97
CA GLY A 42 1.82 10.76 -16.17
C GLY A 42 2.06 11.16 -14.71
N HIS A 43 3.33 11.29 -14.27
CA HIS A 43 3.65 11.61 -12.87
C HIS A 43 4.13 13.05 -12.64
N ALA A 44 4.24 13.87 -13.68
CA ALA A 44 4.77 15.25 -13.59
C ALA A 44 3.92 16.15 -12.67
N GLU A 45 2.59 16.06 -12.73
CA GLU A 45 1.69 16.85 -11.87
C GLU A 45 1.87 16.49 -10.39
N ARG A 46 1.96 15.21 -10.08
CA ARG A 46 2.21 14.74 -8.72
C ARG A 46 3.56 15.22 -8.20
N LEU A 47 4.61 15.10 -9.01
CA LEU A 47 5.95 15.55 -8.65
C LEU A 47 5.97 17.06 -8.38
N ASN A 48 5.25 17.81 -9.20
CA ASN A 48 5.05 19.26 -9.04
C ASN A 48 4.35 19.60 -7.72
N ALA A 49 3.29 18.87 -7.39
CA ALA A 49 2.55 19.03 -6.14
C ALA A 49 3.44 18.75 -4.91
N VAL A 50 4.19 17.64 -4.94
CA VAL A 50 5.11 17.27 -3.84
C VAL A 50 6.22 18.30 -3.67
N LEU A 51 6.88 18.76 -4.75
CA LEU A 51 7.92 19.77 -4.65
C LEU A 51 7.37 21.13 -4.19
N GLY A 52 6.11 21.43 -4.55
CA GLY A 52 5.40 22.63 -4.06
C GLY A 52 5.12 22.58 -2.57
N ASP A 53 4.81 21.40 -2.02
CA ASP A 53 4.52 21.18 -0.61
C ASP A 53 5.81 21.06 0.22
N ALA A 54 6.75 20.21 -0.16
CA ALA A 54 8.01 20.00 0.56
C ALA A 54 8.97 21.19 0.48
N GLN A 55 8.94 21.98 -0.59
CA GLN A 55 9.84 23.10 -0.87
C GLN A 55 11.31 22.76 -0.58
N PRO A 56 11.90 21.77 -1.29
CA PRO A 56 13.27 21.34 -1.00
C PRO A 56 14.29 22.43 -1.36
N ALA A 57 15.33 22.55 -0.55
CA ALA A 57 16.47 23.43 -0.83
C ALA A 57 17.37 22.85 -1.92
N VAL A 58 17.48 21.52 -1.96
CA VAL A 58 18.32 20.77 -2.90
C VAL A 58 17.53 19.61 -3.50
N VAL A 59 17.83 19.33 -4.77
CA VAL A 59 17.45 18.10 -5.47
C VAL A 59 18.72 17.31 -5.76
N LEU A 60 18.76 16.07 -5.32
CA LEU A 60 19.79 15.10 -5.66
C LEU A 60 19.31 14.25 -6.84
N THR A 61 20.19 14.07 -7.83
CA THR A 61 19.93 13.27 -9.02
C THR A 61 21.20 12.55 -9.47
N THR A 62 21.19 11.92 -10.63
CA THR A 62 22.39 11.39 -11.31
C THR A 62 22.67 12.17 -12.60
N ALA A 63 23.88 12.09 -13.11
CA ALA A 63 24.25 12.69 -14.39
C ALA A 63 23.31 12.21 -15.52
N ALA A 64 23.01 10.91 -15.52
CA ALA A 64 22.12 10.31 -16.51
C ALA A 64 20.70 10.93 -16.52
N ALA A 65 20.12 11.22 -15.34
CA ALA A 65 18.82 11.85 -15.22
C ALA A 65 18.88 13.38 -15.15
N GLY A 66 20.08 13.96 -15.09
CA GLY A 66 20.32 15.37 -14.82
C GLY A 66 19.61 16.32 -15.77
N THR A 67 19.62 16.03 -17.07
CA THR A 67 18.95 16.85 -18.10
C THR A 67 17.45 16.91 -17.86
N ALA A 68 16.79 15.77 -17.72
CA ALA A 68 15.34 15.69 -17.49
C ALA A 68 14.93 16.37 -16.17
N VAL A 69 15.71 16.17 -15.11
CA VAL A 69 15.48 16.82 -13.80
C VAL A 69 15.66 18.34 -13.91
N GLN A 70 16.71 18.83 -14.58
CA GLN A 70 16.92 20.27 -14.77
C GLN A 70 15.81 20.91 -15.60
N GLU A 71 15.35 20.27 -16.67
CA GLU A 71 14.23 20.75 -17.47
C GLU A 71 12.96 20.85 -16.63
N PHE A 72 12.67 19.80 -15.85
CA PHE A 72 11.53 19.78 -14.93
C PHE A 72 11.64 20.91 -13.89
N ILE A 73 12.79 21.11 -13.25
CA ILE A 73 13.00 22.19 -12.27
C ILE A 73 12.88 23.56 -12.91
N ARG A 74 13.32 23.73 -14.16
CA ARG A 74 13.14 25.00 -14.90
C ARG A 74 11.69 25.34 -15.18
N SER A 75 10.79 24.35 -15.26
CA SER A 75 9.35 24.57 -15.41
C SER A 75 8.70 25.15 -14.16
N LEU A 76 9.32 25.00 -12.97
CA LEU A 76 8.83 25.57 -11.72
C LEU A 76 9.02 27.11 -11.69
N PRO A 77 8.21 27.83 -10.90
CA PRO A 77 8.42 29.25 -10.61
C PRO A 77 9.83 29.50 -10.06
N ARG A 78 10.50 30.57 -10.50
CA ARG A 78 11.89 30.87 -10.12
C ARG A 78 12.12 30.86 -8.60
N SER A 79 11.19 31.36 -7.82
CA SER A 79 11.25 31.41 -6.35
C SER A 79 11.19 30.05 -5.67
N ARG A 80 10.81 28.98 -6.41
CA ARG A 80 10.65 27.62 -5.88
C ARG A 80 11.67 26.63 -6.46
N ARG A 81 12.66 27.11 -7.21
CA ARG A 81 13.67 26.24 -7.86
C ARG A 81 14.73 25.81 -6.87
N PRO A 82 14.81 24.54 -6.48
CA PRO A 82 15.92 24.02 -5.70
C PRO A 82 17.22 23.98 -6.51
N ARG A 83 18.34 23.92 -5.81
CA ARG A 83 19.63 23.61 -6.44
C ARG A 83 19.66 22.13 -6.83
N VAL A 84 20.07 21.81 -8.05
CA VAL A 84 20.23 20.44 -8.54
C VAL A 84 21.69 20.02 -8.41
N ILE A 85 21.94 18.82 -7.87
CA ILE A 85 23.26 18.21 -7.69
C ILE A 85 23.22 16.79 -8.25
N ALA A 86 24.12 16.46 -9.17
CA ALA A 86 24.37 15.08 -9.61
C ALA A 86 25.31 14.40 -8.62
N ILE A 87 24.85 13.31 -8.01
CA ILE A 87 25.55 12.61 -6.90
C ILE A 87 26.79 11.92 -7.44
N ASP A 88 26.68 11.27 -8.59
CA ASP A 88 27.71 10.51 -9.28
C ASP A 88 28.81 11.37 -9.92
N GLU A 89 28.64 12.70 -9.94
CA GLU A 89 29.65 13.67 -10.38
C GLU A 89 30.43 14.30 -9.19
N ILE A 90 30.08 13.98 -7.95
CA ILE A 90 30.76 14.52 -6.77
C ILE A 90 32.11 13.79 -6.60
N PRO A 91 33.25 14.51 -6.62
CA PRO A 91 34.56 13.88 -6.42
C PRO A 91 34.69 13.28 -5.00
N ASP A 92 35.28 12.09 -4.90
CA ASP A 92 35.51 11.41 -3.60
C ASP A 92 36.32 12.26 -2.61
N SER A 93 37.20 13.14 -3.12
CA SER A 93 37.98 14.07 -2.31
C SER A 93 37.14 15.01 -1.44
N VAL A 94 35.89 15.29 -1.84
CA VAL A 94 34.96 16.10 -1.05
C VAL A 94 34.59 15.41 0.26
N GLY A 95 34.65 14.08 0.31
CA GLY A 95 34.38 13.31 1.53
C GLY A 95 35.29 13.71 2.72
N SER A 96 36.51 14.17 2.47
CA SER A 96 37.42 14.66 3.51
C SER A 96 36.94 15.93 4.23
N THR A 97 36.00 16.67 3.63
CA THR A 97 35.41 17.88 4.20
C THR A 97 34.12 17.63 4.98
N PHE A 98 33.67 16.36 5.05
CA PHE A 98 32.45 16.00 5.76
C PHE A 98 32.62 16.19 7.28
N VAL A 99 31.69 16.93 7.85
CA VAL A 99 31.55 17.10 9.30
C VAL A 99 30.32 16.34 9.75
N ALA A 100 30.49 15.37 10.64
CA ALA A 100 29.39 14.58 11.15
C ALA A 100 28.39 15.45 11.91
N VAL A 101 27.11 15.26 11.59
CA VAL A 101 25.99 15.84 12.31
C VAL A 101 25.35 14.72 13.13
N HIS A 102 25.01 15.02 14.38
CA HIS A 102 24.31 14.09 15.26
C HIS A 102 22.84 14.56 15.40
N PRO A 103 21.92 14.03 14.59
CA PRO A 103 20.50 14.34 14.74
C PRO A 103 19.97 13.77 16.06
N ASP A 104 18.96 14.43 16.63
CA ASP A 104 18.19 13.87 17.74
C ASP A 104 17.28 12.75 17.22
N THR A 105 16.91 11.81 18.07
CA THR A 105 15.99 10.71 17.69
C THR A 105 14.61 11.25 17.28
N ASP A 106 14.22 12.40 17.78
CA ASP A 106 12.94 13.05 17.45
C ASP A 106 13.02 14.04 16.27
N ASP A 107 14.22 14.24 15.70
CA ASP A 107 14.34 14.95 14.42
C ASP A 107 13.69 14.16 13.29
N ILE A 108 13.17 14.88 12.30
CA ILE A 108 12.61 14.26 11.10
C ILE A 108 13.75 13.73 10.25
N ALA A 109 13.73 12.43 9.98
CA ALA A 109 14.68 11.79 9.07
C ALA A 109 14.26 11.98 7.60
N TYR A 110 12.97 11.80 7.30
CA TYR A 110 12.44 11.96 5.94
C TYR A 110 10.94 12.26 5.93
N LEU A 111 10.45 12.75 4.78
CA LEU A 111 9.03 12.90 4.49
C LEU A 111 8.59 11.77 3.56
N GLN A 112 7.70 10.92 4.04
CA GLN A 112 7.07 9.90 3.21
C GLN A 112 5.80 10.44 2.58
N TYR A 113 5.82 10.71 1.28
CA TYR A 113 4.64 11.15 0.57
C TYR A 113 3.72 9.97 0.25
N THR A 114 2.52 10.01 0.82
CA THR A 114 1.52 8.96 0.60
C THR A 114 0.96 9.04 -0.82
N SER A 115 0.60 7.88 -1.35
CA SER A 115 -0.09 7.77 -2.65
C SER A 115 -1.59 8.08 -2.56
N GLY A 116 -2.01 8.82 -1.54
CA GLY A 116 -3.40 9.06 -1.17
C GLY A 116 -4.35 9.21 -2.35
N SER A 117 -5.57 8.70 -2.18
CA SER A 117 -6.65 8.77 -3.18
C SER A 117 -7.15 10.21 -3.42
N THR A 118 -6.69 11.18 -2.64
CA THR A 118 -6.93 12.61 -2.81
C THR A 118 -5.90 13.23 -3.77
N ARG A 119 -6.29 14.27 -4.50
CA ARG A 119 -5.44 14.93 -5.52
C ARG A 119 -4.16 15.57 -4.95
N THR A 120 -4.11 15.87 -3.67
CA THR A 120 -2.97 16.55 -3.03
C THR A 120 -2.14 15.53 -2.25
N PRO A 121 -0.87 15.29 -2.63
CA PRO A 121 0.04 14.47 -1.85
C PRO A 121 0.28 15.06 -0.46
N VAL A 122 0.38 14.23 0.56
CA VAL A 122 0.64 14.62 1.94
C VAL A 122 1.92 13.94 2.41
N GLY A 123 2.86 14.72 2.95
CA GLY A 123 4.13 14.23 3.48
C GLY A 123 3.97 13.84 4.96
N VAL A 124 4.19 12.58 5.27
CA VAL A 124 4.27 12.08 6.66
C VAL A 124 5.65 12.35 7.22
N GLU A 125 5.73 12.99 8.36
CA GLU A 125 6.98 13.28 9.07
C GLU A 125 7.48 12.04 9.82
N ILE A 126 8.48 11.36 9.27
CA ILE A 126 9.09 10.19 9.89
C ILE A 126 10.35 10.57 10.62
N THR A 127 10.38 10.34 11.95
CA THR A 127 11.53 10.65 12.80
C THR A 127 12.57 9.52 12.78
N HIS A 128 13.79 9.82 13.24
CA HIS A 128 14.82 8.80 13.44
C HIS A 128 14.36 7.71 14.42
N ARG A 129 13.63 8.09 15.47
CA ARG A 129 13.01 7.16 16.43
C ARG A 129 12.02 6.23 15.72
N ALA A 130 11.13 6.81 14.92
CA ALA A 130 10.06 6.05 14.27
C ALA A 130 10.62 4.99 13.30
N ILE A 131 11.56 5.37 12.45
CA ILE A 131 12.16 4.43 11.50
C ILE A 131 12.98 3.34 12.21
N GLY A 132 13.79 3.70 13.22
CA GLY A 132 14.57 2.73 13.99
C GLY A 132 13.68 1.74 14.73
N THR A 133 12.63 2.22 15.39
CA THR A 133 11.63 1.37 16.06
C THR A 133 10.96 0.42 15.08
N ASN A 134 10.51 0.93 13.93
CA ASN A 134 9.74 0.11 12.98
C ASN A 134 10.60 -0.97 12.30
N VAL A 135 11.86 -0.68 12.02
CA VAL A 135 12.82 -1.69 11.54
C VAL A 135 12.99 -2.83 12.56
N LEU A 136 13.16 -2.49 13.85
CA LEU A 136 13.25 -3.51 14.91
C LEU A 136 11.97 -4.33 15.04
N GLN A 137 10.81 -3.68 15.00
CA GLN A 137 9.50 -4.34 15.02
C GLN A 137 9.36 -5.33 13.87
N MET A 138 9.72 -4.94 12.65
CA MET A 138 9.66 -5.79 11.47
C MET A 138 10.57 -7.01 11.62
N VAL A 139 11.83 -6.81 12.00
CA VAL A 139 12.80 -7.89 12.17
C VAL A 139 12.33 -8.90 13.24
N MET A 140 11.89 -8.40 14.39
CA MET A 140 11.42 -9.27 15.49
C MET A 140 10.14 -10.03 15.14
N SER A 141 9.23 -9.41 14.38
CA SER A 141 7.93 -10.03 14.03
C SER A 141 8.04 -11.01 12.87
N THR A 142 9.02 -10.86 11.99
CA THR A 142 9.19 -11.74 10.82
C THR A 142 10.24 -12.84 11.03
N GLY A 143 10.88 -12.87 12.21
CA GLY A 143 11.94 -13.83 12.50
C GLY A 143 13.19 -13.64 11.65
N MET A 144 13.44 -12.41 11.17
CA MET A 144 14.69 -12.07 10.49
C MET A 144 15.88 -12.11 11.45
N ASP A 145 17.04 -12.48 10.92
CA ASP A 145 18.30 -12.55 11.64
C ASP A 145 19.39 -11.79 10.87
N TYR A 146 20.59 -11.64 11.44
CA TYR A 146 21.70 -10.88 10.84
C TYR A 146 22.28 -11.49 9.56
N ASP A 147 21.97 -12.74 9.26
CA ASP A 147 22.42 -13.45 8.06
C ASP A 147 21.42 -13.41 6.92
N ILE A 148 20.33 -12.66 7.06
CA ILE A 148 19.26 -12.66 6.06
C ILE A 148 19.70 -11.95 4.77
N ARG A 149 19.26 -12.51 3.66
CA ARG A 149 19.47 -11.99 2.31
C ARG A 149 18.14 -11.49 1.78
N SER A 150 18.14 -10.34 1.15
CA SER A 150 16.90 -9.73 0.68
C SER A 150 16.89 -9.58 -0.84
N VAL A 151 15.71 -9.71 -1.43
CA VAL A 151 15.48 -9.42 -2.85
C VAL A 151 14.35 -8.39 -2.96
N SER A 152 14.60 -7.26 -3.62
CA SER A 152 13.60 -6.20 -3.76
C SER A 152 13.56 -5.63 -5.18
N TRP A 153 12.33 -5.51 -5.69
CA TRP A 153 12.03 -4.76 -6.91
C TRP A 153 11.12 -3.54 -6.62
N LEU A 154 10.80 -3.32 -5.35
CA LEU A 154 9.89 -2.26 -4.94
C LEU A 154 10.48 -0.88 -5.20
N PRO A 155 9.65 0.12 -5.60
CA PRO A 155 10.11 1.49 -5.77
C PRO A 155 10.60 2.09 -4.45
N PHE A 156 11.77 2.74 -4.46
CA PHE A 156 12.37 3.33 -3.24
C PHE A 156 11.64 4.55 -2.70
N TYR A 157 10.82 5.19 -3.51
CA TYR A 157 9.97 6.31 -3.07
C TYR A 157 8.68 5.86 -2.37
N HIS A 158 8.43 4.54 -2.28
CA HIS A 158 7.38 3.96 -1.46
C HIS A 158 7.94 3.44 -0.14
N ASP A 159 7.13 3.56 0.92
CA ASP A 159 7.44 3.14 2.27
C ASP A 159 8.00 1.71 2.33
N MET A 160 7.32 0.73 1.72
CA MET A 160 7.76 -0.66 1.71
C MET A 160 9.10 -0.85 0.98
N GLY A 161 9.31 -0.19 -0.17
CA GLY A 161 10.57 -0.26 -0.90
C GLY A 161 11.72 0.43 -0.17
N LEU A 162 11.44 1.57 0.46
CA LEU A 162 12.41 2.32 1.23
C LEU A 162 12.85 1.55 2.48
N LEU A 163 11.91 0.96 3.20
CA LEU A 163 12.21 0.21 4.41
C LEU A 163 13.04 -1.05 4.15
N MET A 164 12.89 -1.69 2.98
CA MET A 164 13.77 -2.79 2.56
C MET A 164 15.24 -2.37 2.53
N ILE A 165 15.54 -1.14 2.08
CA ILE A 165 16.90 -0.61 2.04
C ILE A 165 17.39 -0.21 3.43
N VAL A 166 16.53 0.45 4.20
CA VAL A 166 16.87 0.90 5.55
C VAL A 166 17.15 -0.29 6.47
N CYS A 167 16.35 -1.36 6.37
CA CYS A 167 16.57 -2.59 7.12
C CYS A 167 17.96 -3.16 6.87
N VAL A 168 18.32 -3.31 5.61
CA VAL A 168 19.63 -3.83 5.20
C VAL A 168 20.77 -2.94 5.71
N ALA A 169 20.62 -1.62 5.62
CA ALA A 169 21.64 -0.68 6.10
C ALA A 169 21.81 -0.71 7.62
N VAL A 170 20.73 -0.88 8.38
CA VAL A 170 20.75 -0.93 9.86
C VAL A 170 21.37 -2.24 10.35
N PHE A 171 21.06 -3.36 9.70
CA PHE A 171 21.54 -4.69 10.12
C PHE A 171 22.84 -5.13 9.45
N GLY A 172 23.32 -4.39 8.43
CA GLY A 172 24.54 -4.76 7.70
C GLY A 172 24.39 -6.04 6.87
N THR A 173 23.17 -6.33 6.40
CA THR A 173 22.84 -7.49 5.57
C THR A 173 22.94 -7.16 4.07
N GLN A 174 22.46 -8.03 3.21
CA GLN A 174 22.55 -7.88 1.76
C GLN A 174 21.18 -7.74 1.12
N VAL A 175 21.10 -6.95 0.03
CA VAL A 175 19.91 -6.87 -0.80
C VAL A 175 20.29 -6.92 -2.28
N THR A 176 19.63 -7.81 -3.02
CA THR A 176 19.64 -7.83 -4.48
C THR A 176 18.50 -6.96 -4.99
N LEU A 177 18.85 -5.96 -5.80
CA LEU A 177 17.93 -4.93 -6.29
C LEU A 177 17.63 -5.11 -7.77
N MET A 178 16.36 -4.98 -8.14
CA MET A 178 15.94 -4.86 -9.53
C MET A 178 14.92 -3.74 -9.69
N SER A 179 14.72 -3.27 -10.92
CA SER A 179 13.69 -2.24 -11.16
C SER A 179 12.28 -2.84 -11.15
N PRO A 180 11.24 -2.05 -10.79
CA PRO A 180 9.84 -2.49 -10.90
C PRO A 180 9.48 -2.97 -12.30
N PHE A 181 10.00 -2.32 -13.34
CA PHE A 181 9.81 -2.73 -14.73
C PHE A 181 10.39 -4.11 -15.04
N ALA A 182 11.54 -4.46 -14.44
CA ALA A 182 12.16 -5.77 -14.64
C ALA A 182 11.26 -6.89 -14.12
N PHE A 183 10.63 -6.68 -12.96
CA PHE A 183 9.63 -7.60 -12.39
C PHE A 183 8.36 -7.68 -13.26
N VAL A 184 7.71 -6.54 -13.52
CA VAL A 184 6.42 -6.52 -14.24
C VAL A 184 6.52 -7.14 -15.64
N ARG A 185 7.62 -6.88 -16.35
CA ARG A 185 7.86 -7.47 -17.68
C ARG A 185 8.16 -8.96 -17.64
N ARG A 186 8.93 -9.42 -16.65
CA ARG A 186 9.36 -10.81 -16.47
C ARG A 186 9.38 -11.19 -15.00
N PRO A 187 8.23 -11.56 -14.40
CA PRO A 187 8.14 -11.95 -12.98
C PRO A 187 9.09 -13.09 -12.59
N GLN A 188 9.43 -13.95 -13.54
CA GLN A 188 10.40 -15.03 -13.41
C GLN A 188 11.77 -14.54 -12.89
N ARG A 189 12.17 -13.28 -13.17
CA ARG A 189 13.42 -12.71 -12.64
C ARG A 189 13.41 -12.63 -11.14
N TRP A 190 12.29 -12.23 -10.54
CA TRP A 190 12.18 -12.16 -9.08
C TRP A 190 12.32 -13.53 -8.44
N ILE A 191 11.66 -14.55 -9.03
CA ILE A 191 11.75 -15.93 -8.54
C ILE A 191 13.17 -16.49 -8.68
N ARG A 192 13.86 -16.20 -9.79
CA ARG A 192 15.25 -16.62 -9.99
C ARG A 192 16.21 -15.99 -8.98
N GLU A 193 16.04 -14.69 -8.68
CA GLU A 193 16.87 -14.02 -7.68
C GLU A 193 16.58 -14.54 -6.27
N LEU A 194 15.31 -14.81 -5.93
CA LEU A 194 14.95 -15.47 -4.67
C LEU A 194 15.63 -16.84 -4.55
N ALA A 195 15.63 -17.65 -5.62
CA ALA A 195 16.29 -18.95 -5.63
C ALA A 195 17.81 -18.83 -5.55
N ALA A 196 18.40 -17.84 -6.24
CA ALA A 196 19.85 -17.60 -6.19
C ALA A 196 20.29 -17.22 -4.78
N GLU A 197 19.58 -16.28 -4.13
CA GLU A 197 19.89 -15.87 -2.75
C GLU A 197 19.59 -17.00 -1.74
N SER A 198 18.58 -17.84 -1.98
CA SER A 198 18.23 -19.02 -1.17
C SER A 198 19.38 -20.03 -1.06
N GLN A 199 20.25 -20.13 -2.08
CA GLN A 199 21.43 -20.99 -2.03
C GLN A 199 22.52 -20.48 -1.07
N HIS A 200 22.47 -19.20 -0.72
CA HIS A 200 23.49 -18.55 0.10
C HIS A 200 23.02 -18.29 1.53
N GLY A 201 21.74 -18.44 1.83
CA GLY A 201 21.18 -18.22 3.16
C GLY A 201 19.68 -18.00 3.18
N ARG A 202 19.18 -17.65 4.36
CA ARG A 202 17.78 -17.33 4.59
C ARG A 202 17.38 -16.10 3.79
N THR A 203 16.32 -16.21 2.97
CA THR A 203 15.94 -15.17 2.02
C THR A 203 14.61 -14.56 2.38
N PHE A 204 14.56 -13.22 2.27
CA PHE A 204 13.42 -12.37 2.59
C PHE A 204 13.07 -11.48 1.40
N ALA A 205 11.78 -11.23 1.22
CA ALA A 205 11.28 -10.21 0.30
C ALA A 205 9.94 -9.64 0.77
N ALA A 206 9.54 -8.54 0.15
CA ALA A 206 8.22 -7.95 0.34
C ALA A 206 7.61 -7.61 -1.01
N ALA A 207 6.29 -7.81 -1.14
CA ALA A 207 5.57 -7.49 -2.37
C ALA A 207 4.07 -7.25 -2.10
N PRO A 208 3.38 -6.47 -2.92
CA PRO A 208 1.92 -6.38 -2.90
C PRO A 208 1.27 -7.67 -3.44
N ASN A 209 0.01 -7.91 -3.09
CA ASN A 209 -0.71 -9.14 -3.41
C ASN A 209 -0.73 -9.49 -4.91
N PHE A 210 -0.87 -8.47 -5.79
CA PHE A 210 -0.85 -8.70 -7.24
C PHE A 210 0.43 -9.36 -7.74
N ALA A 211 1.55 -9.15 -7.05
CA ALA A 211 2.83 -9.70 -7.45
C ALA A 211 2.89 -11.22 -7.27
N PHE A 212 2.23 -11.74 -6.25
CA PHE A 212 2.10 -13.17 -6.00
C PHE A 212 1.26 -13.84 -7.10
N GLU A 213 0.13 -13.22 -7.50
CA GLU A 213 -0.66 -13.70 -8.64
C GLU A 213 0.14 -13.69 -9.93
N LEU A 214 0.77 -12.55 -10.24
CA LEU A 214 1.55 -12.39 -11.46
C LEU A 214 2.73 -13.38 -11.52
N ALA A 215 3.38 -13.63 -10.39
CA ALA A 215 4.46 -14.60 -10.30
C ALA A 215 3.95 -16.05 -10.46
N ALA A 216 2.80 -16.39 -9.87
CA ALA A 216 2.18 -17.71 -10.05
C ALA A 216 1.81 -17.99 -11.52
N GLU A 217 1.35 -16.97 -12.25
CA GLU A 217 0.93 -17.10 -13.64
C GLU A 217 2.09 -17.07 -14.65
N ARG A 218 3.14 -16.28 -14.38
CA ARG A 218 4.18 -15.94 -15.36
C ARG A 218 5.61 -16.04 -14.82
N GLY A 219 5.78 -16.47 -13.57
CA GLY A 219 7.07 -16.55 -12.88
C GLY A 219 7.66 -17.97 -12.83
N LEU A 220 6.99 -18.97 -13.41
CA LEU A 220 7.50 -20.33 -13.44
C LEU A 220 8.81 -20.43 -14.23
N PRO A 221 9.75 -21.31 -13.82
CA PRO A 221 11.00 -21.52 -14.54
C PRO A 221 10.77 -22.13 -15.91
N ASP A 222 11.75 -21.97 -16.79
CA ASP A 222 11.76 -22.63 -18.09
C ASP A 222 11.94 -24.14 -17.93
N ALA A 223 11.52 -24.92 -18.93
CA ALA A 223 11.62 -26.37 -18.89
C ALA A 223 13.08 -26.83 -18.70
N GLY A 224 13.34 -27.62 -17.65
CA GLY A 224 14.67 -28.08 -17.27
C GLY A 224 15.50 -27.12 -16.42
N GLU A 225 14.98 -25.96 -16.09
CA GLU A 225 15.62 -25.03 -15.13
C GLU A 225 15.42 -25.53 -13.70
N HIS A 226 16.51 -25.58 -12.93
CA HIS A 226 16.48 -25.98 -11.53
C HIS A 226 16.44 -24.73 -10.64
N LEU A 227 15.41 -24.61 -9.81
CA LEU A 227 15.29 -23.59 -8.77
C LEU A 227 15.21 -24.26 -7.39
N ASP A 228 15.77 -23.60 -6.37
CA ASP A 228 15.62 -24.01 -4.98
C ASP A 228 15.20 -22.80 -4.15
N LEU A 229 13.96 -22.85 -3.62
CA LEU A 229 13.35 -21.82 -2.79
C LEU A 229 13.26 -22.25 -1.31
N SER A 230 13.94 -23.33 -0.91
CA SER A 230 13.80 -23.95 0.41
C SER A 230 14.21 -23.01 1.57
N ASN A 231 15.12 -22.06 1.32
CA ASN A 231 15.54 -21.05 2.30
C ASN A 231 14.81 -19.71 2.17
N VAL A 232 13.76 -19.62 1.33
CA VAL A 232 12.89 -18.45 1.32
C VAL A 232 11.98 -18.49 2.53
N VAL A 233 12.31 -17.73 3.56
CA VAL A 233 11.68 -17.84 4.88
C VAL A 233 10.55 -16.86 5.12
N SER A 234 10.57 -15.70 4.43
CA SER A 234 9.53 -14.70 4.64
C SER A 234 9.33 -13.85 3.38
N LEU A 235 8.13 -13.90 2.86
CA LEU A 235 7.63 -13.07 1.77
C LEU A 235 6.46 -12.26 2.29
N ILE A 236 6.72 -11.02 2.73
CA ILE A 236 5.68 -10.10 3.19
C ILE A 236 4.71 -9.82 2.05
N ASN A 237 3.42 -10.06 2.31
CA ASN A 237 2.33 -9.75 1.39
C ASN A 237 1.43 -8.69 2.03
N GLY A 238 1.44 -7.48 1.50
CA GLY A 238 0.69 -6.36 2.08
C GLY A 238 0.52 -5.18 1.12
N SER A 239 0.30 -4.00 1.67
CA SER A 239 0.06 -2.76 0.93
C SER A 239 -1.27 -2.66 0.18
N GLU A 240 -1.97 -3.75 -0.03
CA GLU A 240 -3.32 -3.84 -0.64
C GLU A 240 -4.09 -5.02 -0.02
N PRO A 241 -5.40 -5.17 -0.27
CA PRO A 241 -6.14 -6.32 0.23
C PRO A 241 -5.50 -7.64 -0.17
N VAL A 242 -5.23 -8.49 0.81
CA VAL A 242 -4.58 -9.78 0.61
C VAL A 242 -5.64 -10.85 0.32
N SER A 243 -5.40 -11.68 -0.68
CA SER A 243 -6.28 -12.77 -1.09
C SER A 243 -5.69 -14.13 -0.70
N ILE A 244 -6.45 -14.94 0.00
CA ILE A 244 -6.04 -16.30 0.35
C ILE A 244 -5.89 -17.18 -0.90
N ASP A 245 -6.72 -16.94 -1.93
CA ASP A 245 -6.64 -17.67 -3.20
C ASP A 245 -5.37 -17.32 -3.98
N SER A 246 -4.96 -16.04 -3.96
CA SER A 246 -3.70 -15.61 -4.59
C SER A 246 -2.50 -16.27 -3.92
N ILE A 247 -2.52 -16.36 -2.59
CA ILE A 247 -1.47 -17.04 -1.82
C ILE A 247 -1.47 -18.54 -2.12
N ALA A 248 -2.63 -19.17 -2.16
CA ALA A 248 -2.75 -20.60 -2.46
C ALA A 248 -2.21 -20.94 -3.86
N LYS A 249 -2.53 -20.12 -4.87
CA LYS A 249 -2.00 -20.25 -6.23
C LYS A 249 -0.47 -20.12 -6.25
N PHE A 250 0.08 -19.12 -5.58
CA PHE A 250 1.52 -18.90 -5.50
C PHE A 250 2.22 -20.07 -4.81
N ASN A 251 1.73 -20.52 -3.66
CA ASN A 251 2.30 -21.64 -2.93
C ASN A 251 2.24 -22.93 -3.78
N ALA A 252 1.12 -23.20 -4.44
CA ALA A 252 0.98 -24.37 -5.31
C ALA A 252 1.96 -24.32 -6.51
N ALA A 253 2.16 -23.15 -7.10
CA ALA A 253 3.07 -22.96 -8.23
C ALA A 253 4.54 -23.21 -7.86
N PHE A 254 4.95 -22.83 -6.64
CA PHE A 254 6.36 -22.89 -6.23
C PHE A 254 6.69 -23.97 -5.19
N ALA A 255 5.71 -24.70 -4.66
CA ALA A 255 5.95 -25.88 -3.82
C ALA A 255 6.86 -26.94 -4.46
N PRO A 256 6.75 -27.25 -5.80
CA PRO A 256 7.67 -28.16 -6.46
C PRO A 256 9.14 -27.73 -6.44
N TYR A 257 9.39 -26.44 -6.18
CA TYR A 257 10.73 -25.83 -6.10
C TYR A 257 11.17 -25.60 -4.65
N GLY A 258 10.53 -26.27 -3.69
CA GLY A 258 10.92 -26.23 -2.28
C GLY A 258 10.41 -25.03 -1.48
N LEU A 259 9.55 -24.17 -2.05
CA LEU A 259 9.02 -23.02 -1.29
C LEU A 259 8.24 -23.51 -0.05
N PRO A 260 8.64 -23.07 1.17
CA PRO A 260 7.91 -23.43 2.38
C PRO A 260 6.48 -22.87 2.36
N SER A 261 5.51 -23.68 2.76
CA SER A 261 4.09 -23.24 2.84
C SER A 261 3.87 -22.10 3.82
N THR A 262 4.82 -21.89 4.74
CA THR A 262 4.86 -20.80 5.71
C THR A 262 5.56 -19.54 5.19
N ALA A 263 6.13 -19.54 3.97
CA ALA A 263 6.94 -18.42 3.49
C ALA A 263 6.14 -17.13 3.29
N VAL A 264 4.91 -17.21 2.77
CA VAL A 264 4.10 -16.00 2.53
C VAL A 264 3.49 -15.50 3.84
N LYS A 265 3.75 -14.22 4.15
CA LYS A 265 3.37 -13.55 5.40
C LYS A 265 2.40 -12.39 5.12
N PRO A 266 1.07 -12.63 5.18
CA PRO A 266 0.13 -11.53 5.15
C PRO A 266 0.43 -10.52 6.25
N SER A 267 0.44 -9.23 5.89
CA SER A 267 0.87 -8.17 6.80
C SER A 267 0.07 -6.89 6.56
N TYR A 268 -0.08 -6.11 7.61
CA TYR A 268 -0.70 -4.79 7.53
C TYR A 268 0.32 -3.71 7.87
N GLY A 269 0.19 -2.58 7.18
CA GLY A 269 1.02 -1.41 7.42
C GLY A 269 0.62 -0.21 6.58
N MET A 270 1.14 0.96 6.97
CA MET A 270 0.88 2.23 6.33
C MET A 270 2.00 3.24 6.61
N ALA A 271 2.13 4.23 5.74
CA ALA A 271 3.18 5.24 5.84
C ALA A 271 3.11 6.05 7.15
N GLU A 272 1.89 6.31 7.64
CA GLU A 272 1.66 7.05 8.90
C GLU A 272 2.18 6.31 10.14
N ALA A 273 2.35 4.97 10.04
CA ALA A 273 3.00 4.14 11.06
C ALA A 273 4.45 3.76 10.64
N THR A 274 5.10 4.59 9.83
CA THR A 274 6.38 4.37 9.16
C THR A 274 6.27 3.32 8.05
N LEU A 275 5.81 2.12 8.36
CA LEU A 275 5.36 1.06 7.46
C LEU A 275 4.63 -0.03 8.22
N PHE A 276 5.35 -0.79 9.05
CA PHE A 276 4.96 -2.09 9.57
C PHE A 276 4.10 -1.97 10.82
N VAL A 277 2.95 -2.63 10.85
CA VAL A 277 2.00 -2.66 11.97
C VAL A 277 1.81 -4.07 12.49
N SER A 278 1.49 -5.05 11.63
CA SER A 278 1.22 -6.42 12.06
C SER A 278 1.59 -7.45 10.99
N THR A 279 1.84 -8.67 11.42
CA THR A 279 2.03 -9.85 10.57
C THR A 279 1.73 -11.12 11.35
N ILE A 280 1.55 -12.23 10.63
CA ILE A 280 1.40 -13.56 11.23
C ILE A 280 2.72 -14.05 11.85
N ASP A 281 2.63 -14.99 12.77
CA ASP A 281 3.82 -15.60 13.40
C ASP A 281 4.80 -16.16 12.34
N PRO A 282 6.12 -16.03 12.55
CA PRO A 282 7.12 -16.57 11.62
C PRO A 282 6.98 -18.06 11.31
N ALA A 283 6.50 -18.86 12.26
CA ALA A 283 6.29 -20.29 12.08
C ALA A 283 4.92 -20.63 11.48
N ALA A 284 3.98 -19.68 11.46
CA ALA A 284 2.64 -19.90 10.94
C ALA A 284 2.55 -19.75 9.42
N GLY A 285 1.70 -20.53 8.79
CA GLY A 285 1.26 -20.30 7.42
C GLY A 285 0.09 -19.30 7.35
N PRO A 286 -0.19 -18.74 6.16
CA PRO A 286 -1.32 -17.84 5.96
C PRO A 286 -2.65 -18.54 6.22
N THR A 287 -3.54 -17.86 6.94
CA THR A 287 -4.88 -18.35 7.28
C THR A 287 -5.94 -17.32 6.93
N ALA A 288 -7.16 -17.77 6.77
CA ALA A 288 -8.32 -16.92 6.60
C ALA A 288 -9.50 -17.42 7.45
N VAL A 289 -10.28 -16.50 7.97
CA VAL A 289 -11.61 -16.77 8.50
C VAL A 289 -12.67 -16.46 7.45
N TYR A 290 -13.80 -17.14 7.53
CA TYR A 290 -14.94 -16.86 6.66
C TYR A 290 -16.03 -16.22 7.49
N LEU A 291 -16.37 -14.99 7.14
CA LEU A 291 -17.33 -14.17 7.88
C LEU A 291 -18.65 -14.07 7.10
N ASP A 292 -19.73 -13.96 7.85
CA ASP A 292 -21.05 -13.64 7.30
C ASP A 292 -21.03 -12.20 6.74
N ARG A 293 -21.29 -12.03 5.44
CA ARG A 293 -21.24 -10.73 4.75
C ARG A 293 -22.24 -9.73 5.33
N ASP A 294 -23.45 -10.19 5.65
CA ASP A 294 -24.51 -9.31 6.12
C ASP A 294 -24.23 -8.83 7.54
N GLN A 295 -23.70 -9.71 8.39
CA GLN A 295 -23.28 -9.37 9.75
C GLN A 295 -22.04 -8.45 9.72
N LEU A 296 -21.08 -8.71 8.82
CA LEU A 296 -19.91 -7.86 8.63
C LEU A 296 -20.33 -6.44 8.20
N GLY A 297 -21.29 -6.34 7.30
CA GLY A 297 -21.91 -5.07 6.88
C GLY A 297 -22.64 -4.35 8.01
N ALA A 298 -23.13 -5.09 9.00
CA ALA A 298 -23.75 -4.57 10.22
C ALA A 298 -22.74 -4.26 11.35
N GLY A 299 -21.44 -4.51 11.12
CA GLY A 299 -20.37 -4.21 12.08
C GLY A 299 -19.94 -5.40 12.96
N SER A 300 -20.34 -6.64 12.65
CA SER A 300 -20.02 -7.82 13.46
C SER A 300 -19.33 -8.90 12.62
N ALA A 301 -18.20 -9.43 13.10
CA ALA A 301 -17.44 -10.50 12.46
C ALA A 301 -17.92 -11.88 12.91
N VAL A 302 -19.05 -12.30 12.38
CA VAL A 302 -19.64 -13.62 12.69
C VAL A 302 -19.01 -14.67 11.76
N GLN A 303 -18.31 -15.64 12.32
CA GLN A 303 -17.70 -16.73 11.55
C GLN A 303 -18.76 -17.70 11.02
N VAL A 304 -18.58 -18.12 9.76
CA VAL A 304 -19.46 -19.08 9.07
C VAL A 304 -18.62 -20.14 8.34
N SER A 305 -19.28 -21.19 7.88
CA SER A 305 -18.60 -22.19 7.01
C SER A 305 -18.10 -21.53 5.71
N PRO A 306 -16.92 -21.96 5.20
CA PRO A 306 -16.41 -21.50 3.88
C PRO A 306 -17.41 -21.70 2.74
N HIS A 307 -18.31 -22.66 2.87
CA HIS A 307 -19.32 -22.99 1.86
C HIS A 307 -20.67 -22.28 2.08
N ALA A 308 -20.79 -21.42 3.10
CA ALA A 308 -22.00 -20.64 3.31
C ALA A 308 -22.21 -19.66 2.14
N ARG A 309 -23.47 -19.46 1.73
CA ARG A 309 -23.83 -18.63 0.57
C ARG A 309 -23.32 -17.19 0.67
N ASN A 310 -23.29 -16.65 1.88
CA ASN A 310 -22.88 -15.28 2.21
C ASN A 310 -21.48 -15.20 2.82
N ALA A 311 -20.68 -16.28 2.76
CA ALA A 311 -19.32 -16.28 3.27
C ALA A 311 -18.42 -15.31 2.48
N ILE A 312 -17.62 -14.53 3.20
CA ILE A 312 -16.52 -13.72 2.67
C ILE A 312 -15.24 -14.10 3.41
N ALA A 313 -14.19 -14.42 2.67
CA ALA A 313 -12.88 -14.72 3.24
C ALA A 313 -12.19 -13.44 3.70
N GLN A 314 -11.67 -13.44 4.92
CA GLN A 314 -10.80 -12.40 5.45
C GLN A 314 -9.48 -13.04 5.87
N VAL A 315 -8.38 -12.52 5.34
CA VAL A 315 -7.04 -13.06 5.60
C VAL A 315 -6.49 -12.44 6.89
N SER A 316 -5.94 -13.28 7.77
CA SER A 316 -5.28 -12.78 8.97
C SER A 316 -4.04 -11.96 8.60
N CYS A 317 -3.94 -10.77 9.17
CA CYS A 317 -2.71 -9.97 9.20
C CYS A 317 -1.94 -10.17 10.52
N GLY A 318 -2.26 -11.21 11.27
CA GLY A 318 -1.59 -11.63 12.48
C GLY A 318 -1.73 -10.67 13.64
N ARG A 319 -0.68 -10.53 14.43
CA ARG A 319 -0.69 -9.73 15.65
C ARG A 319 0.03 -8.40 15.47
N ILE A 320 -0.40 -7.41 16.24
CA ILE A 320 0.26 -6.11 16.33
C ILE A 320 1.72 -6.33 16.80
N ALA A 321 2.65 -5.62 16.17
CA ALA A 321 4.07 -5.70 16.50
C ALA A 321 4.35 -5.30 17.95
N ARG A 322 5.42 -5.83 18.53
CA ARG A 322 5.82 -5.51 19.90
C ARG A 322 6.13 -4.03 20.06
N SER A 323 5.88 -3.48 21.23
CA SER A 323 6.07 -2.07 21.56
C SER A 323 5.25 -1.11 20.69
N GLN A 324 4.13 -1.62 20.21
CA GLN A 324 3.07 -0.90 19.54
C GLN A 324 1.73 -1.43 20.04
N TRP A 325 0.73 -0.57 20.10
CA TRP A 325 -0.64 -0.91 20.47
C TRP A 325 -1.54 -0.62 19.29
N GLY A 326 -2.49 -1.51 19.07
CA GLY A 326 -3.56 -1.33 18.09
C GLY A 326 -4.89 -1.72 18.71
N VAL A 327 -5.86 -0.84 18.63
CA VAL A 327 -7.21 -1.04 19.16
C VAL A 327 -8.24 -0.86 18.05
N ILE A 328 -9.37 -1.54 18.17
CA ILE A 328 -10.53 -1.30 17.32
C ILE A 328 -11.46 -0.34 18.03
N VAL A 329 -11.82 0.75 17.38
CA VAL A 329 -12.55 1.87 18.00
C VAL A 329 -13.80 2.19 17.21
N ASN A 330 -14.88 2.47 17.89
CA ASN A 330 -16.05 3.09 17.29
C ASN A 330 -15.69 4.54 16.88
N PRO A 331 -15.69 4.86 15.57
CA PRO A 331 -15.17 6.15 15.08
C PRO A 331 -15.97 7.37 15.55
N ASP A 332 -17.22 7.19 15.95
CA ASP A 332 -18.12 8.27 16.38
C ASP A 332 -17.97 8.56 17.88
N THR A 333 -17.71 7.56 18.71
CA THR A 333 -17.66 7.68 20.16
C THR A 333 -16.25 7.68 20.74
N GLY A 334 -15.25 7.21 19.99
CA GLY A 334 -13.88 7.03 20.49
C GLY A 334 -13.74 5.90 21.53
N ALA A 335 -14.75 5.03 21.66
CA ALA A 335 -14.73 3.91 22.57
C ALA A 335 -14.10 2.67 21.92
N GLU A 336 -13.29 1.92 22.67
CA GLU A 336 -12.77 0.62 22.24
C GLU A 336 -13.91 -0.38 22.09
N LEU A 337 -13.85 -1.18 21.02
CA LEU A 337 -14.78 -2.24 20.72
C LEU A 337 -14.19 -3.61 21.09
N PRO A 338 -15.01 -4.55 21.56
CA PRO A 338 -14.55 -5.91 21.86
C PRO A 338 -14.20 -6.70 20.59
N ASP A 339 -13.46 -7.79 20.76
CA ASP A 339 -13.19 -8.76 19.69
C ASP A 339 -14.50 -9.20 19.02
N GLY A 340 -14.45 -9.34 17.69
CA GLY A 340 -15.61 -9.65 16.88
C GLY A 340 -16.44 -8.44 16.43
N GLU A 341 -16.19 -7.25 16.93
CA GLU A 341 -16.81 -6.01 16.43
C GLU A 341 -15.89 -5.24 15.50
N VAL A 342 -16.46 -4.73 14.40
CA VAL A 342 -15.73 -3.99 13.37
C VAL A 342 -15.72 -2.51 13.71
N GLY A 343 -14.54 -1.90 13.70
CA GLY A 343 -14.36 -0.46 13.91
C GLY A 343 -13.12 0.09 13.23
N GLU A 344 -12.81 1.33 13.49
CA GLU A 344 -11.59 1.97 13.01
C GLU A 344 -10.38 1.46 13.80
N ILE A 345 -9.32 1.10 13.11
CA ILE A 345 -8.04 0.72 13.73
C ILE A 345 -7.36 2.00 14.21
N TRP A 346 -7.08 2.08 15.52
CA TRP A 346 -6.26 3.14 16.08
C TRP A 346 -4.94 2.59 16.58
N LEU A 347 -3.86 3.31 16.35
CA LEU A 347 -2.50 2.88 16.66
C LEU A 347 -1.80 3.85 17.63
N HIS A 348 -0.97 3.28 18.50
CA HIS A 348 -0.05 4.01 19.36
C HIS A 348 1.32 3.31 19.37
N GLY A 349 2.42 4.06 19.32
CA GLY A 349 3.78 3.51 19.40
C GLY A 349 4.84 4.48 18.91
N ASN A 350 6.09 4.13 19.18
CA ASN A 350 7.25 4.95 18.77
C ASN A 350 7.54 4.90 17.26
N ASN A 351 6.90 4.00 16.53
CA ASN A 351 6.96 3.92 15.07
C ASN A 351 5.94 4.82 14.36
N ILE A 352 5.04 5.46 15.10
CA ILE A 352 4.05 6.36 14.52
C ILE A 352 4.74 7.65 14.07
N GLY A 353 4.42 8.13 12.88
CA GLY A 353 4.89 9.39 12.35
C GLY A 353 4.53 10.56 13.27
N ARG A 354 5.31 11.62 13.23
CA ARG A 354 5.08 12.81 14.10
C ARG A 354 3.82 13.56 13.70
N GLY A 355 3.45 13.51 12.43
CA GLY A 355 2.31 14.20 11.85
C GLY A 355 2.46 14.37 10.34
N TYR A 356 1.66 15.31 9.79
CA TYR A 356 1.73 15.68 8.39
C TYR A 356 2.48 17.00 8.22
N TRP A 357 3.41 17.04 7.26
CA TRP A 357 4.25 18.20 6.97
C TRP A 357 3.41 19.44 6.66
N ALA A 358 3.64 20.51 7.41
CA ALA A 358 2.96 21.80 7.29
C ALA A 358 1.41 21.73 7.34
N ARG A 359 0.84 20.72 8.04
CA ARG A 359 -0.60 20.50 8.19
C ARG A 359 -0.98 20.27 9.66
N PRO A 360 -0.93 21.29 10.51
CA PRO A 360 -1.18 21.12 11.94
C PRO A 360 -2.60 20.65 12.26
N GLU A 361 -3.61 21.14 11.55
CA GLU A 361 -5.01 20.76 11.78
C GLU A 361 -5.28 19.29 11.44
N GLU A 362 -4.79 18.80 10.29
CA GLU A 362 -4.91 17.40 9.90
C GLU A 362 -4.09 16.50 10.84
N THR A 363 -2.93 16.99 11.30
CA THR A 363 -2.10 16.28 12.29
C THR A 363 -2.85 16.12 13.61
N GLU A 364 -3.49 17.15 14.11
CA GLU A 364 -4.29 17.07 15.34
C GLU A 364 -5.42 16.05 15.19
N GLN A 365 -6.16 16.09 14.08
CA GLN A 365 -7.29 15.20 13.83
C GLN A 365 -6.87 13.73 13.68
N VAL A 366 -5.71 13.46 13.13
CA VAL A 366 -5.27 12.10 12.83
C VAL A 366 -4.40 11.51 13.94
N TYR A 367 -3.44 12.28 14.50
CA TYR A 367 -2.40 11.73 15.36
C TYR A 367 -2.59 12.02 16.87
N ARG A 368 -3.56 12.87 17.27
CA ARG A 368 -3.68 13.35 18.64
C ARG A 368 -4.96 12.93 19.34
N ASN A 369 -5.54 11.80 18.91
CA ASN A 369 -6.79 11.34 19.48
C ASN A 369 -6.58 10.70 20.86
N LYS A 370 -7.62 10.75 21.70
CA LYS A 370 -7.67 10.10 23.01
C LYS A 370 -8.67 8.95 22.96
N LEU A 371 -8.26 7.77 23.39
CA LEU A 371 -9.18 6.65 23.59
C LEU A 371 -10.10 6.98 24.74
N GLN A 372 -11.39 7.13 24.47
CA GLN A 372 -12.36 7.65 25.45
C GLN A 372 -12.75 6.61 26.51
N ARG A 373 -12.93 5.37 26.08
CA ARG A 373 -13.35 4.27 26.94
C ARG A 373 -12.65 2.99 26.51
N PRO A 374 -11.50 2.65 27.13
CA PRO A 374 -10.91 1.35 26.97
C PRO A 374 -11.82 0.27 27.59
N LEU A 375 -11.72 -0.95 27.12
CA LEU A 375 -12.44 -2.08 27.71
C LEU A 375 -11.91 -2.36 29.12
N SER A 376 -12.80 -2.71 30.04
CA SER A 376 -12.41 -3.05 31.41
C SER A 376 -11.74 -4.43 31.53
N VAL A 377 -11.94 -5.30 30.56
CA VAL A 377 -11.35 -6.65 30.46
C VAL A 377 -11.03 -6.94 29.01
N GLY A 378 -9.81 -7.44 28.76
CA GLY A 378 -9.37 -7.83 27.41
C GLY A 378 -9.11 -6.65 26.49
N SER A 379 -8.78 -5.49 27.04
CA SER A 379 -8.41 -4.31 26.25
C SER A 379 -7.12 -4.53 25.48
N HIS A 380 -7.11 -4.22 24.20
CA HIS A 380 -5.89 -4.17 23.39
C HIS A 380 -5.05 -2.92 23.67
N ALA A 381 -5.54 -1.99 24.48
CA ALA A 381 -4.79 -0.85 24.99
C ALA A 381 -4.01 -1.17 26.28
N ASP A 382 -4.14 -2.37 26.84
CA ASP A 382 -3.47 -2.73 28.08
C ASP A 382 -1.94 -2.56 27.99
N GLY A 383 -1.37 -1.87 28.97
CA GLY A 383 0.07 -1.55 29.00
C GLY A 383 0.48 -0.33 28.15
N ALA A 384 -0.44 0.32 27.45
CA ALA A 384 -0.16 1.60 26.82
C ALA A 384 0.02 2.70 27.88
N PRO A 385 0.84 3.74 27.60
CA PRO A 385 0.98 4.88 28.51
C PRO A 385 -0.38 5.55 28.80
N SER A 386 -0.61 6.00 30.02
CA SER A 386 -1.87 6.67 30.42
C SER A 386 -2.19 7.91 29.59
N GLU A 387 -1.15 8.63 29.14
CA GLU A 387 -1.25 9.83 28.30
C GLU A 387 -1.11 9.53 26.80
N ALA A 388 -1.24 8.26 26.40
CA ALA A 388 -1.10 7.87 24.99
C ALA A 388 -2.03 8.70 24.09
N THR A 389 -1.45 9.20 23.01
CA THR A 389 -2.23 9.71 21.89
C THR A 389 -2.31 8.63 20.82
N TRP A 390 -3.47 8.51 20.20
CA TRP A 390 -3.77 7.47 19.23
C TRP A 390 -3.88 8.07 17.84
N MET A 391 -3.26 7.40 16.89
CA MET A 391 -3.37 7.73 15.47
C MET A 391 -4.57 6.98 14.87
N ARG A 392 -5.45 7.70 14.23
CA ARG A 392 -6.55 7.17 13.43
C ARG A 392 -6.01 6.71 12.07
N THR A 393 -6.25 5.47 11.71
CA THR A 393 -5.75 4.95 10.42
C THR A 393 -6.69 5.22 9.25
N GLY A 394 -7.97 5.42 9.51
CA GLY A 394 -9.03 5.43 8.51
C GLY A 394 -9.30 4.06 7.88
N ASP A 395 -8.61 3.02 8.33
CA ASP A 395 -8.84 1.63 7.94
C ASP A 395 -9.75 0.95 8.97
N LEU A 396 -10.68 0.13 8.48
CA LEU A 396 -11.55 -0.69 9.31
C LEU A 396 -10.94 -2.07 9.52
N GLY A 397 -11.08 -2.56 10.74
CA GLY A 397 -10.61 -3.89 11.09
C GLY A 397 -11.41 -4.51 12.23
N VAL A 398 -11.04 -5.72 12.57
CA VAL A 398 -11.60 -6.49 13.66
C VAL A 398 -10.54 -7.44 14.21
N PHE A 399 -10.52 -7.65 15.52
CA PHE A 399 -9.79 -8.75 16.12
C PHE A 399 -10.68 -9.99 16.21
N VAL A 400 -10.15 -11.13 15.78
CA VAL A 400 -10.75 -12.46 15.96
C VAL A 400 -9.65 -13.38 16.48
N ASP A 401 -9.88 -14.02 17.61
CA ASP A 401 -8.90 -14.89 18.27
C ASP A 401 -7.52 -14.23 18.49
N GLY A 402 -7.51 -12.92 18.74
CA GLY A 402 -6.31 -12.10 18.98
C GLY A 402 -5.48 -11.79 17.74
N GLU A 403 -5.98 -12.07 16.54
CA GLU A 403 -5.39 -11.70 15.25
C GLU A 403 -6.19 -10.59 14.58
N LEU A 404 -5.48 -9.71 13.86
CA LEU A 404 -6.06 -8.55 13.17
C LEU A 404 -6.49 -8.93 11.76
N TYR A 405 -7.71 -8.55 11.40
CA TYR A 405 -8.28 -8.67 10.07
C TYR A 405 -8.66 -7.29 9.54
N ILE A 406 -8.18 -6.93 8.34
CA ILE A 406 -8.47 -5.64 7.71
C ILE A 406 -9.69 -5.80 6.82
N THR A 407 -10.79 -5.16 7.18
CA THR A 407 -12.06 -5.31 6.45
C THR A 407 -12.24 -4.28 5.34
N GLY A 408 -11.63 -3.09 5.45
CA GLY A 408 -11.74 -2.06 4.42
C GLY A 408 -11.24 -0.69 4.85
N ARG A 409 -11.67 0.35 4.13
CA ARG A 409 -11.40 1.76 4.47
C ARG A 409 -12.68 2.51 4.68
N ILE A 410 -12.75 3.35 5.70
CA ILE A 410 -13.93 4.16 6.02
C ILE A 410 -14.38 4.98 4.80
N LYS A 411 -13.46 5.67 4.16
CA LYS A 411 -13.76 6.54 2.99
C LYS A 411 -14.12 5.80 1.71
N ASP A 412 -13.85 4.51 1.63
CA ASP A 412 -14.14 3.68 0.46
C ASP A 412 -15.42 2.85 0.65
N LEU A 413 -16.01 2.84 1.85
CA LEU A 413 -17.25 2.12 2.11
C LEU A 413 -18.37 2.58 1.18
N ILE A 414 -19.12 1.62 0.68
CA ILE A 414 -20.35 1.84 -0.06
C ILE A 414 -21.49 1.66 0.94
N ILE A 415 -22.22 2.74 1.23
CA ILE A 415 -23.33 2.70 2.18
C ILE A 415 -24.64 2.75 1.41
N VAL A 416 -25.40 1.66 1.47
CA VAL A 416 -26.72 1.57 0.85
C VAL A 416 -27.73 1.10 1.91
N ASP A 417 -28.82 1.83 2.06
CA ASP A 417 -29.87 1.55 3.03
C ASP A 417 -29.35 1.36 4.48
N GLY A 418 -28.31 2.15 4.86
CA GLY A 418 -27.68 2.14 6.18
C GLY A 418 -26.78 0.94 6.45
N ARG A 419 -26.46 0.12 5.42
CA ARG A 419 -25.53 -1.00 5.52
C ARG A 419 -24.22 -0.71 4.82
N ASN A 420 -23.12 -1.16 5.43
CA ASN A 420 -21.79 -1.06 4.87
C ASN A 420 -21.53 -2.20 3.87
N HIS A 421 -21.09 -1.87 2.68
CA HIS A 421 -20.62 -2.82 1.68
C HIS A 421 -19.17 -2.51 1.32
N TYR A 422 -18.37 -3.55 1.27
CA TYR A 422 -16.94 -3.43 1.04
C TYR A 422 -16.64 -3.49 -0.47
N PRO A 423 -16.05 -2.43 -1.06
CA PRO A 423 -15.84 -2.35 -2.51
C PRO A 423 -15.08 -3.55 -3.08
N GLN A 424 -14.07 -4.04 -2.37
CA GLN A 424 -13.24 -5.17 -2.83
C GLN A 424 -14.04 -6.47 -3.02
N ASP A 425 -15.09 -6.72 -2.21
CA ASP A 425 -15.96 -7.89 -2.38
C ASP A 425 -16.85 -7.74 -3.63
N ILE A 426 -17.36 -6.54 -3.88
CA ILE A 426 -18.13 -6.20 -5.08
C ILE A 426 -17.24 -6.32 -6.34
N GLU A 427 -16.02 -5.81 -6.27
CA GLU A 427 -15.03 -5.86 -7.34
C GLU A 427 -14.63 -7.30 -7.68
N ALA A 428 -14.41 -8.13 -6.67
CA ALA A 428 -14.14 -9.56 -6.83
C ALA A 428 -15.32 -10.30 -7.48
N THR A 429 -16.55 -10.03 -7.04
CA THR A 429 -17.76 -10.58 -7.63
C THR A 429 -17.91 -10.17 -9.08
N THR A 430 -17.64 -8.89 -9.40
CA THR A 430 -17.68 -8.37 -10.76
C THR A 430 -16.65 -9.03 -11.67
N ALA A 431 -15.41 -9.18 -11.19
CA ALA A 431 -14.34 -9.82 -11.95
C ALA A 431 -14.66 -11.29 -12.24
N ALA A 432 -15.28 -12.00 -11.30
CA ALA A 432 -15.67 -13.41 -11.46
C ALA A 432 -16.93 -13.59 -12.34
N ALA A 433 -17.71 -12.56 -12.59
CA ALA A 433 -18.98 -12.65 -13.32
C ALA A 433 -18.79 -12.96 -14.82
N SER A 434 -17.66 -12.54 -15.42
CA SER A 434 -17.38 -12.77 -16.82
C SER A 434 -15.87 -12.79 -17.12
N PRO A 435 -15.38 -13.73 -17.95
CA PRO A 435 -13.99 -13.76 -18.41
C PRO A 435 -13.62 -12.56 -19.30
N ALA A 436 -14.60 -11.77 -19.75
CA ALA A 436 -14.38 -10.53 -20.48
C ALA A 436 -13.99 -9.35 -19.57
N VAL A 437 -14.11 -9.50 -18.26
CA VAL A 437 -13.66 -8.53 -17.26
C VAL A 437 -12.22 -8.82 -16.86
N ARG A 438 -11.38 -7.79 -16.87
CA ARG A 438 -9.99 -7.89 -16.46
C ARG A 438 -9.89 -7.97 -14.94
N SER A 439 -9.43 -9.09 -14.40
CA SER A 439 -9.23 -9.28 -12.96
C SER A 439 -8.28 -8.22 -12.39
N GLY A 440 -8.59 -7.71 -11.18
CA GLY A 440 -7.82 -6.65 -10.52
C GLY A 440 -7.97 -5.25 -11.13
N TYR A 441 -8.84 -5.06 -12.13
CA TYR A 441 -9.10 -3.79 -12.81
C TYR A 441 -10.60 -3.47 -12.83
N VAL A 442 -11.19 -3.53 -11.65
CA VAL A 442 -12.58 -3.17 -11.40
C VAL A 442 -12.61 -2.14 -10.26
N ALA A 443 -13.37 -1.09 -10.39
CA ALA A 443 -13.63 -0.10 -9.36
C ALA A 443 -15.11 -0.08 -9.03
N ALA A 444 -15.47 -0.29 -7.77
CA ALA A 444 -16.81 -0.15 -7.23
C ALA A 444 -16.87 1.04 -6.26
N PHE A 445 -17.85 1.90 -6.40
CA PHE A 445 -18.07 3.04 -5.53
C PHE A 445 -19.54 3.48 -5.55
N SER A 446 -19.96 4.20 -4.52
CA SER A 446 -21.27 4.84 -4.50
C SER A 446 -21.20 6.30 -4.92
N VAL A 447 -22.31 6.77 -5.49
CA VAL A 447 -22.55 8.18 -5.78
C VAL A 447 -23.97 8.56 -5.35
N PRO A 448 -24.20 9.80 -4.88
CA PRO A 448 -25.55 10.29 -4.62
C PRO A 448 -26.42 10.16 -5.89
N ALA A 449 -27.66 9.71 -5.75
CA ALA A 449 -28.53 9.44 -6.88
C ALA A 449 -28.75 10.66 -7.79
N ASN A 450 -28.76 11.86 -7.22
CA ASN A 450 -28.87 13.11 -7.94
C ASN A 450 -27.60 13.55 -8.69
N GLN A 451 -26.46 12.87 -8.46
CA GLN A 451 -25.18 13.12 -9.13
C GLN A 451 -24.87 12.11 -10.23
N VAL A 452 -25.72 11.10 -10.41
CA VAL A 452 -25.57 10.14 -11.52
C VAL A 452 -25.81 10.90 -12.84
N PRO A 453 -24.91 10.83 -13.84
CA PRO A 453 -25.09 11.51 -15.11
C PRO A 453 -26.41 11.14 -15.78
N GLY A 454 -27.26 12.13 -16.04
CA GLY A 454 -28.58 11.92 -16.66
C GLY A 454 -29.74 11.55 -15.70
N ALA A 455 -29.48 11.49 -14.39
CA ALA A 455 -30.53 11.26 -13.39
C ALA A 455 -31.37 12.53 -13.12
N SER A 456 -32.62 12.34 -12.63
CA SER A 456 -33.46 13.46 -12.16
C SER A 456 -32.88 14.05 -10.86
N ALA A 457 -33.04 15.37 -10.69
CA ALA A 457 -32.55 16.08 -9.48
C ALA A 457 -33.17 15.59 -8.16
N ASP A 458 -34.30 14.92 -8.20
CA ASP A 458 -35.04 14.42 -7.04
C ASP A 458 -34.61 13.00 -6.57
N GLY A 459 -33.56 12.43 -7.17
CA GLY A 459 -33.07 11.10 -6.80
C GLY A 459 -32.52 11.09 -5.37
N ALA A 460 -33.14 10.30 -4.49
CA ALA A 460 -32.68 10.12 -3.10
C ALA A 460 -31.79 8.87 -2.94
N GLY A 461 -30.87 8.91 -1.96
CA GLY A 461 -30.01 7.80 -1.58
C GLY A 461 -28.73 7.68 -2.43
N GLU A 462 -27.94 6.68 -2.09
CA GLU A 462 -26.69 6.32 -2.76
C GLU A 462 -26.94 5.28 -3.87
N ARG A 463 -26.15 5.36 -4.92
CA ARG A 463 -26.22 4.46 -6.08
C ARG A 463 -24.87 3.78 -6.29
N LEU A 464 -24.89 2.46 -6.45
CA LEU A 464 -23.72 1.68 -6.79
C LEU A 464 -23.37 1.86 -8.27
N VAL A 465 -22.14 2.23 -8.54
CA VAL A 465 -21.53 2.30 -9.88
C VAL A 465 -20.34 1.35 -9.92
N ILE A 466 -20.25 0.59 -11.00
CA ILE A 466 -19.13 -0.31 -11.28
C ILE A 466 -18.46 0.13 -12.58
N VAL A 467 -17.15 0.33 -12.53
CA VAL A 467 -16.29 0.57 -13.70
C VAL A 467 -15.34 -0.62 -13.82
N ALA A 468 -15.33 -1.28 -14.98
CA ALA A 468 -14.51 -2.47 -15.20
C ALA A 468 -13.74 -2.38 -16.52
N GLU A 469 -12.43 -2.70 -16.48
CA GLU A 469 -11.64 -2.83 -17.70
C GLU A 469 -11.93 -4.16 -18.41
N ARG A 470 -11.93 -4.12 -19.72
CA ARG A 470 -12.08 -5.31 -20.55
C ARG A 470 -10.78 -6.13 -20.57
N ALA A 471 -10.93 -7.44 -20.48
CA ALA A 471 -9.80 -8.36 -20.60
C ALA A 471 -9.20 -8.32 -22.02
N ALA A 472 -7.92 -8.66 -22.13
CA ALA A 472 -7.26 -8.78 -23.43
C ALA A 472 -7.97 -9.82 -24.29
N GLY A 473 -8.21 -9.50 -25.56
CA GLY A 473 -8.95 -10.35 -26.49
C GLY A 473 -10.48 -10.28 -26.41
N ALA A 474 -11.04 -9.65 -25.38
CA ALA A 474 -12.49 -9.46 -25.22
C ALA A 474 -13.07 -8.34 -26.09
N GLY A 475 -12.27 -7.71 -26.95
CA GLY A 475 -12.68 -6.59 -27.82
C GLY A 475 -13.86 -6.87 -28.76
N ARG A 476 -14.16 -8.13 -29.03
CA ARG A 476 -15.29 -8.61 -29.86
C ARG A 476 -16.48 -9.08 -29.04
N ALA A 477 -16.39 -9.16 -27.69
CA ALA A 477 -17.52 -9.57 -26.87
C ALA A 477 -18.62 -8.49 -26.92
N GLU A 478 -19.86 -8.92 -27.10
CA GLU A 478 -21.01 -8.05 -26.96
C GLU A 478 -21.05 -7.49 -25.53
N LEU A 479 -21.26 -6.19 -25.38
CA LEU A 479 -21.21 -5.52 -24.08
C LEU A 479 -22.38 -5.92 -23.18
N GLN A 480 -23.58 -6.04 -23.77
CA GLN A 480 -24.79 -6.26 -22.99
C GLN A 480 -24.79 -7.59 -22.20
N PRO A 481 -24.41 -8.75 -22.78
CA PRO A 481 -24.32 -9.99 -22.02
C PRO A 481 -23.33 -9.93 -20.84
N VAL A 482 -22.23 -9.18 -20.98
CA VAL A 482 -21.26 -8.98 -19.88
C VAL A 482 -21.87 -8.12 -18.77
N ILE A 483 -22.56 -7.04 -19.13
CA ILE A 483 -23.28 -6.16 -18.19
C ILE A 483 -24.36 -6.96 -17.45
N ASP A 484 -25.17 -7.73 -18.17
CA ASP A 484 -26.24 -8.55 -17.60
C ASP A 484 -25.67 -9.60 -16.61
N ALA A 485 -24.55 -10.22 -16.95
CA ALA A 485 -23.86 -11.18 -16.07
C ALA A 485 -23.38 -10.51 -14.77
N ILE A 486 -22.79 -9.31 -14.87
CA ILE A 486 -22.36 -8.53 -13.71
C ILE A 486 -23.56 -8.16 -12.85
N GLN A 487 -24.63 -7.62 -13.43
CA GLN A 487 -25.85 -7.23 -12.72
C GLN A 487 -26.48 -8.42 -11.99
N ALA A 488 -26.58 -9.56 -12.66
CA ALA A 488 -27.10 -10.77 -12.06
C ALA A 488 -26.22 -11.30 -10.92
N ALA A 489 -24.89 -11.21 -11.03
CA ALA A 489 -23.97 -11.63 -9.99
C ALA A 489 -24.06 -10.73 -8.75
N ILE A 490 -24.09 -9.40 -8.94
CA ILE A 490 -24.20 -8.41 -7.86
C ILE A 490 -25.56 -8.54 -7.15
N SER A 491 -26.64 -8.62 -7.89
CA SER A 491 -27.98 -8.79 -7.31
C SER A 491 -28.08 -10.07 -6.47
N ARG A 492 -27.56 -11.20 -6.99
CA ARG A 492 -27.61 -12.49 -6.27
C ARG A 492 -26.73 -12.53 -5.02
N ARG A 493 -25.55 -11.90 -5.07
CA ARG A 493 -24.54 -12.05 -4.01
C ARG A 493 -24.59 -10.93 -2.97
N HIS A 494 -24.93 -9.72 -3.40
CA HIS A 494 -24.89 -8.53 -2.55
C HIS A 494 -26.27 -7.95 -2.26
N SER A 495 -27.31 -8.37 -2.98
CA SER A 495 -28.67 -7.81 -2.88
C SER A 495 -28.70 -6.29 -3.06
N LEU A 496 -27.76 -5.74 -3.84
CA LEU A 496 -27.65 -4.31 -4.09
C LEU A 496 -28.32 -3.91 -5.42
N PRO A 497 -29.05 -2.80 -5.43
CA PRO A 497 -29.51 -2.18 -6.67
C PRO A 497 -28.29 -1.57 -7.38
N LEU A 498 -27.91 -2.17 -8.49
CA LEU A 498 -26.83 -1.67 -9.34
C LEU A 498 -27.38 -0.63 -10.30
N SER A 499 -26.83 0.59 -10.26
CA SER A 499 -27.30 1.68 -11.10
C SER A 499 -26.64 1.70 -12.47
N GLU A 500 -25.33 1.45 -12.51
CA GLU A 500 -24.60 1.50 -13.77
C GLU A 500 -23.37 0.58 -13.77
N VAL A 501 -23.14 -0.06 -14.92
CA VAL A 501 -21.89 -0.78 -15.22
C VAL A 501 -21.25 -0.13 -16.43
N LEU A 502 -20.04 0.38 -16.26
CA LEU A 502 -19.21 0.94 -17.33
C LEU A 502 -18.11 -0.04 -17.68
N LEU A 503 -18.15 -0.59 -18.88
CA LEU A 503 -17.04 -1.36 -19.45
C LEU A 503 -16.12 -0.42 -20.22
N VAL A 504 -14.88 -0.28 -19.76
CA VAL A 504 -13.91 0.67 -20.31
C VAL A 504 -12.72 -0.07 -20.94
N ALA A 505 -11.92 0.62 -21.74
CA ALA A 505 -10.70 0.10 -22.32
C ALA A 505 -9.65 -0.15 -21.23
N ALA A 506 -8.67 -1.03 -21.52
CA ALA A 506 -7.54 -1.26 -20.63
C ALA A 506 -6.73 0.03 -20.41
N GLY A 507 -6.39 0.32 -19.17
CA GLY A 507 -5.62 1.50 -18.75
C GLY A 507 -6.45 2.75 -18.46
N VAL A 508 -7.78 2.67 -18.48
CA VAL A 508 -8.68 3.80 -18.17
C VAL A 508 -8.87 3.97 -16.66
N ILE A 509 -8.92 2.88 -15.91
CA ILE A 509 -9.09 2.96 -14.44
C ILE A 509 -7.82 3.52 -13.81
N PRO A 510 -7.90 4.65 -13.08
CA PRO A 510 -6.75 5.27 -12.47
C PRO A 510 -6.14 4.39 -11.39
N ARG A 511 -4.82 4.38 -11.34
CA ARG A 511 -4.03 3.70 -10.30
C ARG A 511 -3.09 4.66 -9.61
N THR A 512 -2.76 4.36 -8.38
CA THR A 512 -1.72 5.09 -7.64
C THR A 512 -0.34 4.77 -8.23
N SER A 513 0.67 5.53 -7.86
CA SER A 513 2.06 5.28 -8.26
C SER A 513 2.61 3.92 -7.77
N SER A 514 1.94 3.30 -6.79
CA SER A 514 2.22 1.91 -6.33
C SER A 514 1.42 0.85 -7.10
N GLY A 515 0.63 1.23 -8.10
CA GLY A 515 -0.20 0.32 -8.87
C GLY A 515 -1.54 -0.05 -8.20
N LYS A 516 -1.85 0.51 -7.03
CA LYS A 516 -3.13 0.26 -6.34
C LYS A 516 -4.29 0.95 -7.05
N LEU A 517 -5.48 0.37 -6.96
CA LEU A 517 -6.72 0.94 -7.48
C LEU A 517 -7.04 2.27 -6.78
N ALA A 518 -7.23 3.34 -7.57
CA ALA A 518 -7.56 4.68 -7.06
C ALA A 518 -9.07 4.95 -7.20
N ARG A 519 -9.90 4.33 -6.33
CA ARG A 519 -11.37 4.39 -6.39
C ARG A 519 -11.92 5.81 -6.39
N GLN A 520 -11.40 6.67 -5.52
CA GLN A 520 -11.85 8.06 -5.43
C GLN A 520 -11.52 8.86 -6.70
N ALA A 521 -10.37 8.61 -7.33
CA ALA A 521 -10.04 9.22 -8.61
C ALA A 521 -10.95 8.68 -9.72
N CYS A 522 -11.26 7.39 -9.72
CA CYS A 522 -12.20 6.78 -10.66
C CYS A 522 -13.61 7.37 -10.49
N ARG A 523 -14.06 7.53 -9.24
CA ARG A 523 -15.34 8.21 -8.92
C ARG A 523 -15.37 9.66 -9.43
N ALA A 524 -14.28 10.40 -9.25
CA ALA A 524 -14.19 11.78 -9.74
C ALA A 524 -14.29 11.85 -11.28
N LEU A 525 -13.58 10.98 -12.00
CA LEU A 525 -13.67 10.89 -13.46
C LEU A 525 -15.08 10.52 -13.93
N TYR A 526 -15.76 9.63 -13.19
CA TYR A 526 -17.15 9.29 -13.47
C TYR A 526 -18.08 10.50 -13.34
N LEU A 527 -18.00 11.21 -12.21
CA LEU A 527 -18.84 12.38 -11.93
C LEU A 527 -18.59 13.54 -12.91
N ASN A 528 -17.37 13.69 -13.40
CA ASN A 528 -17.01 14.69 -14.42
C ASN A 528 -17.42 14.27 -15.84
N GLY A 529 -17.95 13.04 -16.05
CA GLY A 529 -18.26 12.52 -17.37
C GLY A 529 -17.05 12.19 -18.23
N GLU A 530 -15.86 12.07 -17.63
CA GLU A 530 -14.59 11.81 -18.32
C GLU A 530 -14.35 10.31 -18.60
N LEU A 531 -15.10 9.41 -17.93
CA LEU A 531 -15.07 7.99 -18.23
C LEU A 531 -15.89 7.71 -19.48
N LEU A 532 -15.21 7.73 -20.61
CA LEU A 532 -15.80 7.30 -21.88
C LEU A 532 -16.04 5.79 -21.80
N SER A 533 -17.29 5.39 -21.60
CA SER A 533 -17.69 4.02 -21.86
C SER A 533 -17.26 3.66 -23.29
N VAL A 534 -16.79 2.43 -23.49
CA VAL A 534 -16.57 1.88 -24.85
C VAL A 534 -17.95 1.62 -25.48
N ARG A 535 -18.80 2.64 -25.51
CA ARG A 535 -19.96 2.68 -26.39
C ARG A 535 -19.42 2.93 -27.78
N GLY A 536 -19.39 1.85 -28.58
CA GLY A 536 -19.03 1.78 -29.93
C GLY A 536 -18.72 3.10 -30.66
N ARG A 537 -17.48 3.27 -31.05
CA ARG A 537 -17.23 3.85 -32.36
C ARG A 537 -17.54 2.73 -33.35
N SER A 538 -18.76 2.77 -33.86
CA SER A 538 -19.17 2.05 -35.08
C SER A 538 -18.29 2.45 -36.24
#